data_739d5ea01c30ecfba7ae3bbcffa9aa25
#
_entry.id   739d5ea01c30ecfba7ae3bbcffa9aa25
#
_cell.length_a   1.000
_cell.length_b   1.000
_cell.length_c   1.000
_cell.angle_alpha   90.00
_cell.angle_beta   90.00
_cell.angle_gamma   90.00
#
_symmetry.space_group_name_H-M   'P 1'
#
loop_
_entity.id
_entity.type
_entity.pdbx_description
1 polymer ?
#
loop_
_entity_poly.entity_id
_entity_poly.type
_entity_poly.pdbx_seq_one_letter_code
_entity_poly.pdbx_strand_id
1 'polypeptide(L)'
;MKLKGTKLHSFKKDFSRYLQKRYLLFLLRTIMKTKLLVFALSISAITLHAQTEEDATNKELAKKAQNPIANMISVPIQNNTSYGIGDDDRTANVLNIQPVIPIGLGKKWNLITRTIIPIVTVPDFAATENSSITGLSDITLSLFFAPKESKLIWGVGPIVQLPTTTNDAVGTNEFGLGPAIIVVNMKGKWVYGATMNNVWSVGNDNINQFYLQYFVNYNLPKSWYLSSAPIITANWKAEAGSRWVVPFGGTVGKIFRIGKLPINAQIGGFYVAVKPEGGANWQTRAQIQFLFPKK
;
A
#
# COMPACT_ATOMS: atom_id res chain seq x y z
N MET A 1 40.06 -82.63 -38.34
CA MET A 1 39.69 -82.01 -37.06
C MET A 1 40.01 -80.52 -37.14
N LYS A 2 39.11 -79.72 -37.84
CA LYS A 2 39.33 -78.28 -38.06
C LYS A 2 38.00 -77.46 -37.91
N LEU A 3 37.30 -77.63 -36.83
CA LEU A 3 36.01 -76.97 -36.66
C LEU A 3 35.81 -76.19 -35.32
N LYS A 4 36.86 -76.08 -34.50
CA LYS A 4 36.78 -75.34 -33.22
C LYS A 4 37.26 -73.87 -33.26
N GLY A 5 38.02 -73.45 -34.30
CA GLY A 5 38.59 -72.10 -34.36
C GLY A 5 37.60 -70.98 -34.81
N THR A 6 36.71 -71.31 -35.70
CA THR A 6 35.73 -70.31 -36.29
C THR A 6 34.63 -69.81 -35.36
N LYS A 7 34.12 -70.68 -34.49
CA LYS A 7 33.08 -70.29 -33.52
C LYS A 7 33.61 -69.35 -32.40
N LEU A 8 34.84 -69.54 -31.97
CA LEU A 8 35.50 -68.72 -30.94
C LEU A 8 35.84 -67.33 -31.46
N HIS A 9 36.18 -67.20 -32.72
CA HIS A 9 36.48 -65.90 -33.33
C HIS A 9 35.23 -65.07 -33.59
N SER A 10 34.11 -65.66 -34.00
CA SER A 10 32.84 -65.06 -34.16
C SER A 10 32.30 -64.55 -32.77
N PHE A 11 32.37 -65.38 -31.74
CA PHE A 11 31.97 -65.05 -30.40
C PHE A 11 32.76 -63.88 -29.82
N LYS A 12 34.08 -63.81 -29.99
CA LYS A 12 34.87 -62.63 -29.55
C LYS A 12 34.47 -61.38 -30.28
N LYS A 13 34.18 -61.42 -31.56
CA LYS A 13 33.77 -60.26 -32.37
C LYS A 13 32.37 -59.75 -31.98
N ASP A 14 31.46 -60.64 -31.72
CA ASP A 14 30.11 -60.25 -31.28
C ASP A 14 30.07 -59.76 -29.85
N PHE A 15 30.89 -60.29 -28.95
CA PHE A 15 31.07 -59.83 -27.59
C PHE A 15 31.73 -58.42 -27.54
N SER A 16 32.73 -58.22 -28.37
CA SER A 16 33.37 -56.90 -28.50
C SER A 16 32.39 -55.84 -29.02
N ARG A 17 31.59 -56.17 -30.04
CA ARG A 17 30.53 -55.28 -30.55
C ARG A 17 29.46 -54.97 -29.49
N TYR A 18 29.08 -55.98 -28.69
CA TYR A 18 28.14 -55.79 -27.58
C TYR A 18 28.68 -54.84 -26.50
N LEU A 19 29.92 -55.00 -26.09
CA LEU A 19 30.60 -54.11 -25.14
C LEU A 19 30.71 -52.68 -25.67
N GLN A 20 31.10 -52.51 -26.94
CA GLN A 20 31.18 -51.19 -27.57
C GLN A 20 29.81 -50.49 -27.60
N LYS A 21 28.76 -51.24 -27.93
CA LYS A 21 27.42 -50.70 -27.99
C LYS A 21 26.90 -50.27 -26.59
N ARG A 22 27.21 -51.06 -25.56
CA ARG A 22 26.90 -50.70 -24.16
C ARG A 22 27.69 -49.50 -23.67
N TYR A 23 28.96 -49.42 -24.00
CA TYR A 23 29.83 -48.30 -23.64
C TYR A 23 29.36 -47.01 -24.34
N LEU A 24 28.99 -47.06 -25.60
CA LEU A 24 28.42 -45.93 -26.34
C LEU A 24 27.11 -45.46 -25.76
N LEU A 25 26.21 -46.37 -25.40
CA LEU A 25 24.94 -46.05 -24.76
C LEU A 25 25.13 -45.43 -23.37
N PHE A 26 26.12 -45.91 -22.60
CA PHE A 26 26.47 -45.33 -21.30
C PHE A 26 27.02 -43.90 -21.46
N LEU A 27 27.90 -43.68 -22.42
CA LEU A 27 28.46 -42.36 -22.73
C LEU A 27 27.38 -41.36 -23.18
N LEU A 28 26.50 -41.80 -24.10
CA LEU A 28 25.37 -40.98 -24.56
C LEU A 28 24.42 -40.61 -23.42
N ARG A 29 24.11 -41.57 -22.52
CA ARG A 29 23.27 -41.27 -21.31
C ARG A 29 23.95 -40.28 -20.37
N THR A 30 25.25 -40.39 -20.17
CA THR A 30 26.03 -39.50 -19.31
C THR A 30 26.06 -38.09 -19.90
N ILE A 31 26.35 -37.95 -21.19
CA ILE A 31 26.36 -36.67 -21.90
C ILE A 31 24.96 -36.01 -21.89
N MET A 32 23.91 -36.77 -22.12
CA MET A 32 22.53 -36.27 -22.03
C MET A 32 22.17 -35.76 -20.62
N LYS A 33 22.55 -36.52 -19.57
CA LYS A 33 22.30 -36.11 -18.18
C LYS A 33 23.07 -34.83 -17.84
N THR A 34 24.34 -34.71 -18.26
CA THR A 34 25.14 -33.51 -18.02
C THR A 34 24.61 -32.28 -18.77
N LYS A 35 24.19 -32.45 -20.04
CA LYS A 35 23.56 -31.36 -20.80
C LYS A 35 22.22 -30.92 -20.17
N LEU A 36 21.41 -31.86 -19.67
CA LEU A 36 20.13 -31.57 -18.99
C LEU A 36 20.37 -30.81 -17.67
N LEU A 37 21.43 -31.21 -16.92
CA LEU A 37 21.80 -30.54 -15.66
C LEU A 37 22.28 -29.09 -15.88
N VAL A 38 23.10 -28.88 -16.91
CA VAL A 38 23.60 -27.55 -17.30
C VAL A 38 22.46 -26.66 -17.77
N PHE A 39 21.50 -27.21 -18.54
CA PHE A 39 20.32 -26.49 -19.00
C PHE A 39 19.39 -26.10 -17.82
N ALA A 40 19.18 -27.02 -16.87
CA ALA A 40 18.41 -26.74 -15.66
C ALA A 40 19.06 -25.66 -14.77
N LEU A 41 20.40 -25.70 -14.62
CA LEU A 41 21.17 -24.68 -13.88
C LEU A 41 21.12 -23.31 -14.56
N SER A 42 21.16 -23.26 -15.90
CA SER A 42 21.07 -21.99 -16.64
C SER A 42 19.67 -21.37 -16.54
N ILE A 43 18.57 -22.15 -16.55
CA ILE A 43 17.23 -21.65 -16.33
C ILE A 43 17.07 -21.11 -14.89
N SER A 44 17.64 -21.81 -13.90
CA SER A 44 17.60 -21.37 -12.50
C SER A 44 18.35 -20.05 -12.28
N ALA A 45 19.47 -19.83 -12.97
CA ALA A 45 20.23 -18.58 -12.90
C ALA A 45 19.47 -17.40 -13.53
N ILE A 46 18.78 -17.60 -14.66
CA ILE A 46 17.97 -16.57 -15.32
C ILE A 46 16.77 -16.17 -14.44
N THR A 47 16.09 -17.12 -13.80
CA THR A 47 14.98 -16.83 -12.89
C THR A 47 15.43 -16.09 -11.63
N LEU A 48 16.64 -16.39 -11.12
CA LEU A 48 17.19 -15.69 -9.95
C LEU A 48 17.53 -14.22 -10.25
N HIS A 49 18.08 -13.92 -11.44
CA HIS A 49 18.38 -12.55 -11.86
C HIS A 49 17.11 -11.73 -12.10
N ALA A 50 16.09 -12.29 -12.75
CA ALA A 50 14.82 -11.63 -12.96
C ALA A 50 14.12 -11.29 -11.62
N GLN A 51 14.17 -12.18 -10.63
CA GLN A 51 13.63 -11.94 -9.29
C GLN A 51 14.39 -10.83 -8.53
N THR A 52 15.71 -10.74 -8.67
CA THR A 52 16.51 -9.69 -7.99
C THR A 52 16.27 -8.30 -8.57
N GLU A 53 16.11 -8.15 -9.89
CA GLU A 53 15.77 -6.88 -10.52
C GLU A 53 14.34 -6.44 -10.20
N GLU A 54 13.39 -7.36 -10.19
CA GLU A 54 11.99 -7.07 -9.80
C GLU A 54 11.91 -6.65 -8.33
N ASP A 55 12.61 -7.32 -7.42
CA ASP A 55 12.67 -6.98 -6.01
C ASP A 55 13.31 -5.60 -5.76
N ALA A 56 14.36 -5.24 -6.51
CA ALA A 56 14.99 -3.92 -6.43
C ALA A 56 14.03 -2.80 -6.89
N THR A 57 13.34 -3.02 -8.02
CA THR A 57 12.36 -2.08 -8.57
C THR A 57 11.15 -1.93 -7.63
N ASN A 58 10.65 -3.03 -7.08
CA ASN A 58 9.53 -3.01 -6.14
C ASN A 58 9.92 -2.35 -4.81
N LYS A 59 11.17 -2.47 -4.36
CA LYS A 59 11.69 -1.79 -3.16
C LYS A 59 11.74 -0.26 -3.34
N GLU A 60 12.11 0.22 -4.51
CA GLU A 60 12.08 1.66 -4.82
C GLU A 60 10.63 2.16 -4.92
N LEU A 61 9.76 1.40 -5.58
CA LEU A 61 8.32 1.67 -5.63
C LEU A 61 7.69 1.69 -4.23
N ALA A 62 8.12 0.81 -3.31
CA ALA A 62 7.66 0.79 -1.93
C ALA A 62 7.91 2.13 -1.24
N LYS A 63 9.11 2.69 -1.37
CA LYS A 63 9.44 3.99 -0.80
C LYS A 63 8.61 5.12 -1.43
N LYS A 64 8.42 5.08 -2.76
CA LYS A 64 7.61 6.07 -3.47
C LYS A 64 6.13 5.97 -3.08
N ALA A 65 5.58 4.76 -2.96
CA ALA A 65 4.18 4.53 -2.56
C ALA A 65 3.88 4.97 -1.12
N GLN A 66 4.89 4.90 -0.24
CA GLN A 66 4.80 5.32 1.16
C GLN A 66 5.04 6.83 1.34
N ASN A 67 5.39 7.56 0.29
CA ASN A 67 5.52 9.02 0.28
C ASN A 67 4.23 9.65 -0.26
N PRO A 68 3.40 10.31 0.58
CA PRO A 68 2.12 10.87 0.16
C PRO A 68 2.22 12.02 -0.85
N ILE A 69 3.41 12.60 -1.03
CA ILE A 69 3.69 13.66 -2.01
C ILE A 69 4.77 13.24 -3.03
N ALA A 70 4.85 11.93 -3.31
CA ALA A 70 5.73 11.46 -4.37
C ALA A 70 5.32 12.05 -5.74
N ASN A 71 6.32 12.26 -6.60
CA ASN A 71 6.07 12.69 -7.98
C ASN A 71 5.55 11.51 -8.84
N MET A 72 4.43 10.94 -8.40
CA MET A 72 3.80 9.77 -9.02
C MET A 72 2.29 9.86 -8.80
N ILE A 73 1.51 9.62 -9.85
CA ILE A 73 0.06 9.50 -9.70
C ILE A 73 -0.24 8.23 -8.92
N SER A 74 -1.10 8.33 -7.92
CA SER A 74 -1.59 7.18 -7.16
C SER A 74 -3.05 7.33 -6.75
N VAL A 75 -3.73 6.19 -6.63
CA VAL A 75 -5.14 6.16 -6.21
C VAL A 75 -5.29 5.15 -5.09
N PRO A 76 -5.10 5.54 -3.81
CA PRO A 76 -5.47 4.75 -2.66
C PRO A 76 -6.99 4.60 -2.54
N ILE A 77 -7.45 3.38 -2.32
CA ILE A 77 -8.80 3.04 -1.88
C ILE A 77 -8.62 2.45 -0.48
N GLN A 78 -9.04 3.20 0.54
CA GLN A 78 -8.82 2.85 1.94
C GLN A 78 -10.15 2.70 2.66
N ASN A 79 -10.38 1.55 3.24
CA ASN A 79 -11.51 1.26 4.09
C ASN A 79 -11.07 1.25 5.57
N ASN A 80 -11.78 2.00 6.41
CA ASN A 80 -11.62 1.99 7.86
C ASN A 80 -12.96 1.60 8.47
N THR A 81 -12.99 0.49 9.20
CA THR A 81 -14.17 0.07 9.97
C THR A 81 -13.90 0.27 11.44
N SER A 82 -14.78 0.99 12.10
CA SER A 82 -14.74 1.31 13.54
C SER A 82 -15.75 0.46 14.28
N TYR A 83 -15.38 -0.07 15.44
CA TYR A 83 -16.17 -1.02 16.23
C TYR A 83 -16.33 -0.54 17.67
N GLY A 84 -17.39 -1.00 18.34
CA GLY A 84 -17.69 -0.67 19.72
C GLY A 84 -18.21 0.76 19.89
N ILE A 85 -19.13 1.19 19.05
CA ILE A 85 -19.75 2.53 19.07
C ILE A 85 -21.06 2.46 19.83
N GLY A 86 -21.20 3.33 20.84
CA GLY A 86 -22.37 3.37 21.73
C GLY A 86 -22.46 2.14 22.63
N ASP A 87 -23.57 2.03 23.35
CA ASP A 87 -23.84 0.96 24.32
C ASP A 87 -24.10 -0.39 23.62
N ASP A 88 -24.55 -0.36 22.37
CA ASP A 88 -24.87 -1.54 21.57
C ASP A 88 -23.69 -2.07 20.73
N ASP A 89 -22.45 -1.62 20.98
CA ASP A 89 -21.23 -2.02 20.26
C ASP A 89 -21.37 -1.94 18.72
N ARG A 90 -22.02 -0.91 18.22
CA ARG A 90 -22.30 -0.75 16.79
C ARG A 90 -21.02 -0.44 15.98
N THR A 91 -21.15 -0.51 14.67
CA THR A 91 -20.03 -0.29 13.74
C THR A 91 -20.28 0.91 12.83
N ALA A 92 -19.20 1.64 12.50
CA ALA A 92 -19.17 2.62 11.43
C ALA A 92 -18.11 2.26 10.40
N ASN A 93 -18.30 2.67 9.17
CA ASN A 93 -17.37 2.43 8.07
C ASN A 93 -17.09 3.71 7.29
N VAL A 94 -15.82 3.90 6.91
CA VAL A 94 -15.40 4.99 6.03
C VAL A 94 -14.56 4.42 4.90
N LEU A 95 -15.10 4.46 3.69
CA LEU A 95 -14.39 4.14 2.47
C LEU A 95 -13.89 5.43 1.82
N ASN A 96 -12.58 5.63 1.79
CA ASN A 96 -11.96 6.79 1.16
C ASN A 96 -11.36 6.42 -0.20
N ILE A 97 -11.72 7.15 -1.24
CA ILE A 97 -11.02 7.15 -2.53
C ILE A 97 -10.13 8.38 -2.55
N GLN A 98 -8.79 8.20 -2.70
CA GLN A 98 -7.83 9.28 -2.43
C GLN A 98 -6.87 9.52 -3.60
N PRO A 99 -7.31 10.04 -4.77
CA PRO A 99 -6.40 10.33 -5.85
C PRO A 99 -5.36 11.40 -5.46
N VAL A 100 -4.10 11.10 -5.78
CA VAL A 100 -2.95 12.00 -5.62
C VAL A 100 -2.35 12.24 -6.99
N ILE A 101 -2.30 13.51 -7.42
CA ILE A 101 -1.84 13.89 -8.76
C ILE A 101 -0.76 14.97 -8.63
N PRO A 102 0.51 14.69 -9.00
CA PRO A 102 1.56 15.68 -9.05
C PRO A 102 1.53 16.45 -10.38
N ILE A 103 1.52 17.77 -10.27
CA ILE A 103 1.54 18.73 -11.39
C ILE A 103 2.85 19.52 -11.30
N GLY A 104 3.64 19.51 -12.36
CA GLY A 104 4.90 20.26 -12.40
C GLY A 104 4.66 21.77 -12.51
N LEU A 105 5.20 22.55 -11.59
CA LEU A 105 5.21 24.00 -11.62
C LEU A 105 6.61 24.51 -11.94
N GLY A 106 6.92 24.67 -13.21
CA GLY A 106 8.23 25.10 -13.68
C GLY A 106 9.36 24.13 -13.29
N LYS A 107 10.58 24.66 -13.09
CA LYS A 107 11.77 23.83 -12.86
C LYS A 107 11.95 23.39 -11.38
N LYS A 108 11.47 24.17 -10.43
CA LYS A 108 11.81 24.00 -9.00
C LYS A 108 10.68 23.43 -8.13
N TRP A 109 9.43 23.54 -8.55
CA TRP A 109 8.27 23.21 -7.74
C TRP A 109 7.34 22.17 -8.40
N ASN A 110 6.64 21.43 -7.57
CA ASN A 110 5.46 20.65 -7.91
C ASN A 110 4.27 21.14 -7.09
N LEU A 111 3.09 21.11 -7.68
CA LEU A 111 1.83 21.13 -6.96
C LEU A 111 1.35 19.68 -6.84
N ILE A 112 1.20 19.19 -5.63
CA ILE A 112 0.64 17.86 -5.37
C ILE A 112 -0.79 18.05 -4.92
N THR A 113 -1.74 17.60 -5.72
CA THR A 113 -3.15 17.59 -5.32
C THR A 113 -3.48 16.26 -4.65
N ARG A 114 -4.12 16.30 -3.49
CA ARG A 114 -4.66 15.12 -2.81
C ARG A 114 -6.13 15.36 -2.53
N THR A 115 -7.00 14.64 -3.21
CA THR A 115 -8.44 14.66 -2.97
C THR A 115 -8.79 13.47 -2.07
N ILE A 116 -9.71 13.65 -1.14
CA ILE A 116 -10.31 12.57 -0.35
C ILE A 116 -11.81 12.60 -0.60
N ILE A 117 -12.33 11.51 -1.13
CA ILE A 117 -13.75 11.31 -1.42
C ILE A 117 -14.24 10.23 -0.44
N PRO A 118 -14.93 10.62 0.67
CA PRO A 118 -15.35 9.69 1.70
C PRO A 118 -16.78 9.20 1.46
N ILE A 119 -16.95 7.88 1.42
CA ILE A 119 -18.25 7.22 1.53
C ILE A 119 -18.35 6.71 2.96
N VAL A 120 -19.29 7.23 3.71
CA VAL A 120 -19.42 7.01 5.15
C VAL A 120 -20.69 6.24 5.45
N THR A 121 -20.58 5.23 6.31
CA THR A 121 -21.70 4.51 6.90
C THR A 121 -21.61 4.65 8.41
N VAL A 122 -22.65 5.19 9.04
CA VAL A 122 -22.76 5.36 10.49
C VAL A 122 -24.00 4.65 11.03
N PRO A 123 -23.99 4.23 12.31
CA PRO A 123 -25.20 3.75 12.95
C PRO A 123 -26.30 4.82 12.96
N ASP A 124 -27.52 4.42 12.69
CA ASP A 124 -28.70 5.26 12.92
C ASP A 124 -29.22 5.00 14.34
N PHE A 125 -28.92 5.92 15.25
CA PHE A 125 -29.38 5.84 16.63
C PHE A 125 -30.81 6.35 16.85
N ALA A 126 -31.42 6.96 15.83
CA ALA A 126 -32.80 7.41 15.90
C ALA A 126 -33.82 6.31 15.53
N ALA A 127 -33.36 5.30 14.79
CA ALA A 127 -34.20 4.18 14.39
C ALA A 127 -34.37 3.15 15.51
N THR A 128 -35.51 2.50 15.53
CA THR A 128 -35.85 1.43 16.51
C THR A 128 -35.15 0.10 16.21
N GLU A 129 -34.60 -0.06 15.00
CA GLU A 129 -33.85 -1.25 14.55
C GLU A 129 -32.37 -0.92 14.38
N ASN A 130 -31.55 -1.98 14.27
CA ASN A 130 -30.10 -1.87 14.00
C ASN A 130 -29.83 -1.40 12.57
N SER A 131 -30.31 -0.21 12.21
CA SER A 131 -30.14 0.40 10.90
C SER A 131 -28.89 1.27 10.83
N SER A 132 -28.49 1.62 9.62
CA SER A 132 -27.36 2.49 9.35
C SER A 132 -27.66 3.45 8.21
N ILE A 133 -27.05 4.63 8.27
CA ILE A 133 -27.13 5.66 7.25
C ILE A 133 -25.83 5.62 6.44
N THR A 134 -25.93 5.56 5.12
CA THR A 134 -24.78 5.59 4.20
C THR A 134 -24.91 6.77 3.24
N GLY A 135 -23.83 7.50 3.05
CA GLY A 135 -23.80 8.62 2.11
C GLY A 135 -22.39 9.05 1.74
N LEU A 136 -22.30 9.93 0.75
CA LEU A 136 -21.09 10.70 0.46
C LEU A 136 -20.95 11.75 1.57
N SER A 137 -19.76 11.88 2.14
CA SER A 137 -19.41 12.95 3.06
C SER A 137 -18.75 14.13 2.33
N ASP A 138 -18.29 15.12 3.10
CA ASP A 138 -17.65 16.31 2.53
C ASP A 138 -16.29 15.95 1.92
N ILE A 139 -16.12 16.24 0.63
CA ILE A 139 -14.88 16.03 -0.11
C ILE A 139 -13.84 17.04 0.33
N THR A 140 -12.62 16.59 0.59
CA THR A 140 -11.50 17.48 0.89
C THR A 140 -10.45 17.45 -0.21
N LEU A 141 -9.87 18.62 -0.51
CA LEU A 141 -8.81 18.83 -1.48
C LEU A 141 -7.64 19.54 -0.82
N SER A 142 -6.52 18.86 -0.66
CA SER A 142 -5.25 19.47 -0.23
C SER A 142 -4.38 19.80 -1.44
N LEU A 143 -3.79 21.00 -1.46
CA LEU A 143 -2.93 21.52 -2.50
C LEU A 143 -1.54 21.78 -1.90
N PHE A 144 -0.61 20.82 -2.03
CA PHE A 144 0.74 20.98 -1.48
C PHE A 144 1.71 21.53 -2.51
N PHE A 145 2.27 22.69 -2.24
CA PHE A 145 3.43 23.22 -2.95
C PHE A 145 4.67 22.54 -2.37
N ALA A 146 5.35 21.73 -3.18
CA ALA A 146 6.49 20.93 -2.77
C ALA A 146 7.70 21.20 -3.67
N PRO A 147 8.92 21.43 -3.12
CA PRO A 147 10.11 21.58 -3.94
C PRO A 147 10.48 20.25 -4.59
N LYS A 148 10.97 20.29 -5.85
CA LYS A 148 11.42 19.11 -6.58
C LYS A 148 12.68 18.50 -6.01
N GLU A 149 13.56 19.34 -5.50
CA GLU A 149 14.85 18.98 -4.93
C GLU A 149 14.94 19.52 -3.50
N SER A 150 14.96 18.61 -2.53
CA SER A 150 15.13 18.95 -1.12
C SER A 150 15.64 17.72 -0.36
N LYS A 151 16.54 17.94 0.61
CA LYS A 151 17.01 16.88 1.52
C LYS A 151 15.87 16.31 2.38
N LEU A 152 14.97 17.17 2.81
CA LEU A 152 13.75 16.83 3.51
C LEU A 152 12.58 17.00 2.52
N ILE A 153 11.78 15.97 2.30
CA ILE A 153 10.60 16.06 1.46
C ILE A 153 9.52 16.77 2.27
N TRP A 154 8.98 17.88 1.76
CA TRP A 154 7.93 18.63 2.43
C TRP A 154 7.01 19.32 1.42
N GLY A 155 5.84 19.68 1.88
CA GLY A 155 4.88 20.45 1.13
C GLY A 155 3.98 21.23 2.08
N VAL A 156 3.59 22.42 1.67
CA VAL A 156 2.64 23.27 2.39
C VAL A 156 1.62 23.83 1.41
N GLY A 157 0.44 24.15 1.90
CA GLY A 157 -0.59 24.79 1.09
C GLY A 157 -1.96 24.74 1.73
N PRO A 158 -3.00 25.16 1.03
CA PRO A 158 -4.36 25.10 1.54
C PRO A 158 -4.96 23.68 1.50
N ILE A 159 -5.87 23.44 2.41
CA ILE A 159 -6.88 22.38 2.32
C ILE A 159 -8.26 23.04 2.19
N VAL A 160 -9.06 22.54 1.29
CA VAL A 160 -10.43 22.97 1.04
C VAL A 160 -11.36 21.82 1.34
N GLN A 161 -12.42 22.06 2.10
CA GLN A 161 -13.55 21.15 2.26
C GLN A 161 -14.72 21.66 1.44
N LEU A 162 -15.33 20.77 0.66
CA LEU A 162 -16.46 21.07 -0.21
C LEU A 162 -17.75 20.53 0.41
N PRO A 163 -18.87 21.31 0.39
CA PRO A 163 -20.17 20.88 0.89
C PRO A 163 -20.79 19.87 -0.08
N THR A 164 -20.38 18.62 0.01
CA THR A 164 -20.80 17.54 -0.89
C THR A 164 -21.53 16.41 -0.20
N THR A 165 -21.78 16.55 1.11
CA THR A 165 -22.48 15.52 1.85
C THR A 165 -23.90 15.29 1.30
N THR A 166 -24.30 14.02 1.28
CA THR A 166 -25.64 13.63 0.82
C THR A 166 -26.62 13.41 1.99
N ASN A 167 -26.12 13.46 3.23
CA ASN A 167 -26.91 13.30 4.44
C ASN A 167 -26.18 13.92 5.64
N ASP A 168 -26.86 14.66 6.48
CA ASP A 168 -26.31 15.39 7.63
C ASP A 168 -25.68 14.45 8.69
N ALA A 169 -26.07 13.18 8.73
CA ALA A 169 -25.46 12.21 9.63
C ALA A 169 -24.02 11.80 9.21
N VAL A 170 -23.60 12.05 7.96
CA VAL A 170 -22.32 11.60 7.42
C VAL A 170 -21.36 12.73 7.03
N GLY A 171 -21.79 14.00 7.14
CA GLY A 171 -20.96 15.17 6.86
C GLY A 171 -21.57 16.45 7.39
N THR A 172 -20.86 17.56 7.21
CA THR A 172 -21.28 18.86 7.74
C THR A 172 -22.03 19.71 6.72
N ASN A 173 -21.90 19.39 5.44
CA ASN A 173 -22.39 20.17 4.30
C ASN A 173 -21.92 21.64 4.31
N GLU A 174 -20.71 21.87 4.79
CA GLU A 174 -20.16 23.20 4.97
C GLU A 174 -18.91 23.40 4.15
N PHE A 175 -18.74 24.58 3.57
CA PHE A 175 -17.49 24.98 2.94
C PHE A 175 -16.44 25.30 4.01
N GLY A 176 -15.30 24.65 3.91
CA GLY A 176 -14.20 24.82 4.86
C GLY A 176 -12.86 25.11 4.17
N LEU A 177 -12.03 25.86 4.85
CA LEU A 177 -10.68 26.23 4.39
C LEU A 177 -9.68 26.15 5.55
N GLY A 178 -8.44 25.82 5.24
CA GLY A 178 -7.37 25.83 6.23
C GLY A 178 -5.99 25.58 5.65
N PRO A 179 -4.94 25.64 6.47
CA PRO A 179 -3.59 25.27 6.09
C PRO A 179 -3.38 23.76 6.20
N ALA A 180 -2.52 23.24 5.32
CA ALA A 180 -2.04 21.87 5.36
C ALA A 180 -0.53 21.84 5.20
N ILE A 181 0.12 20.96 5.95
CA ILE A 181 1.56 20.70 5.86
C ILE A 181 1.82 19.20 5.82
N ILE A 182 2.82 18.80 5.08
CA ILE A 182 3.33 17.44 5.07
C ILE A 182 4.85 17.45 5.09
N VAL A 183 5.44 16.53 5.86
CA VAL A 183 6.89 16.32 5.94
C VAL A 183 7.16 14.82 5.85
N VAL A 184 8.14 14.44 5.04
CA VAL A 184 8.54 13.04 4.84
C VAL A 184 10.05 12.92 4.85
N ASN A 185 10.56 11.91 5.53
CA ASN A 185 11.98 11.54 5.48
C ASN A 185 12.13 10.05 5.15
N MET A 186 13.17 9.73 4.39
CA MET A 186 13.50 8.37 3.98
C MET A 186 14.96 8.08 4.31
N LYS A 187 15.19 7.15 5.26
CA LYS A 187 16.54 6.75 5.68
C LYS A 187 16.67 5.23 5.74
N GLY A 188 17.48 4.65 4.88
CA GLY A 188 17.67 3.20 4.83
C GLY A 188 16.37 2.45 4.53
N LYS A 189 15.91 1.63 5.48
CA LYS A 189 14.65 0.88 5.41
C LYS A 189 13.44 1.65 5.92
N TRP A 190 13.64 2.83 6.49
CA TRP A 190 12.60 3.64 7.11
C TRP A 190 12.05 4.68 6.14
N VAL A 191 10.73 4.86 6.16
CA VAL A 191 10.01 5.98 5.58
C VAL A 191 9.08 6.51 6.65
N TYR A 192 9.27 7.74 7.09
CA TYR A 192 8.50 8.33 8.18
C TYR A 192 8.20 9.80 7.93
N GLY A 193 7.14 10.25 8.53
CA GLY A 193 6.71 11.63 8.36
C GLY A 193 5.37 11.88 9.03
N ALA A 194 4.80 13.04 8.70
CA ALA A 194 3.47 13.42 9.16
C ALA A 194 2.81 14.34 8.15
N THR A 195 1.49 14.26 8.06
CA THR A 195 0.64 15.27 7.46
C THR A 195 -0.30 15.83 8.50
N MET A 196 -0.50 17.14 8.47
CA MET A 196 -1.29 17.88 9.44
C MET A 196 -2.07 18.96 8.73
N ASN A 197 -3.30 19.19 9.15
CA ASN A 197 -4.11 20.32 8.72
C ASN A 197 -5.12 20.70 9.81
N ASN A 198 -5.68 21.90 9.67
CA ASN A 198 -6.87 22.30 10.37
C ASN A 198 -7.82 22.96 9.39
N VAL A 199 -9.11 22.64 9.48
CA VAL A 199 -10.16 23.20 8.62
C VAL A 199 -11.12 23.99 9.49
N TRP A 200 -11.44 25.20 9.05
CA TRP A 200 -12.47 26.08 9.62
C TRP A 200 -13.56 26.29 8.59
N SER A 201 -14.82 26.35 9.02
CA SER A 201 -15.91 26.80 8.15
C SER A 201 -15.71 28.25 7.71
N VAL A 202 -16.19 28.59 6.51
CA VAL A 202 -16.14 29.93 5.94
C VAL A 202 -17.55 30.51 5.93
N GLY A 203 -17.74 31.65 6.60
CA GLY A 203 -19.04 32.34 6.67
C GLY A 203 -19.91 31.98 7.88
N ASN A 204 -19.56 30.92 8.61
CA ASN A 204 -20.18 30.53 9.88
C ASN A 204 -19.13 29.93 10.82
N ASP A 205 -19.52 29.46 11.99
CA ASP A 205 -18.60 28.91 13.00
C ASP A 205 -18.92 27.43 13.28
N ASN A 206 -19.29 26.64 12.27
CA ASN A 206 -19.72 25.25 12.46
C ASN A 206 -18.57 24.25 12.46
N ILE A 207 -17.49 24.54 11.72
CA ILE A 207 -16.34 23.64 11.61
C ILE A 207 -15.10 24.27 12.26
N ASN A 208 -14.43 23.50 13.08
CA ASN A 208 -13.05 23.69 13.49
C ASN A 208 -12.46 22.33 13.81
N GLN A 209 -11.85 21.69 12.79
CA GLN A 209 -11.38 20.31 12.84
C GLN A 209 -9.90 20.20 12.54
N PHE A 210 -9.18 19.61 13.45
CA PHE A 210 -7.77 19.26 13.33
C PHE A 210 -7.61 17.83 12.85
N TYR A 211 -6.63 17.62 12.00
CA TYR A 211 -6.21 16.33 11.48
C TYR A 211 -4.68 16.20 11.57
N LEU A 212 -4.22 15.10 12.13
CA LEU A 212 -2.83 14.70 12.14
C LEU A 212 -2.73 13.21 11.78
N GLN A 213 -1.96 12.89 10.77
CA GLN A 213 -1.56 11.50 10.49
C GLN A 213 -0.04 11.46 10.43
N TYR A 214 0.58 10.94 11.50
CA TYR A 214 1.98 10.53 11.39
C TYR A 214 2.04 9.14 10.73
N PHE A 215 3.16 8.83 10.13
CA PHE A 215 3.40 7.50 9.59
C PHE A 215 4.86 7.11 9.79
N VAL A 216 5.04 5.85 10.19
CA VAL A 216 6.36 5.23 10.34
C VAL A 216 6.29 3.88 9.66
N ASN A 217 7.02 3.72 8.56
CA ASN A 217 7.08 2.50 7.78
C ASN A 217 8.47 1.88 7.87
N TYR A 218 8.53 0.57 8.10
CA TYR A 218 9.76 -0.21 8.07
C TYR A 218 9.70 -1.24 6.95
N ASN A 219 10.56 -1.07 5.94
CA ASN A 219 10.61 -1.92 4.76
C ASN A 219 11.38 -3.21 5.03
N LEU A 220 10.72 -4.34 4.77
CA LEU A 220 11.20 -5.70 4.90
C LEU A 220 11.65 -6.27 3.54
N PRO A 221 12.33 -7.45 3.50
CA PRO A 221 12.60 -8.15 2.24
C PRO A 221 11.33 -8.49 1.46
N LYS A 222 11.48 -8.71 0.15
CA LYS A 222 10.40 -9.09 -0.78
C LYS A 222 9.23 -8.10 -0.79
N SER A 223 9.54 -6.80 -0.64
CA SER A 223 8.60 -5.67 -0.69
C SER A 223 7.46 -5.70 0.34
N TRP A 224 7.62 -6.45 1.42
CA TRP A 224 6.80 -6.35 2.61
C TRP A 224 7.19 -5.13 3.43
N TYR A 225 6.28 -4.59 4.22
CA TYR A 225 6.57 -3.55 5.20
C TYR A 225 5.61 -3.60 6.38
N LEU A 226 6.07 -3.08 7.50
CA LEU A 226 5.25 -2.75 8.67
C LEU A 226 5.02 -1.25 8.68
N SER A 227 3.82 -0.84 9.05
CA SER A 227 3.47 0.57 9.12
C SER A 227 2.67 0.87 10.38
N SER A 228 2.95 2.01 11.01
CA SER A 228 2.05 2.66 11.95
C SER A 228 1.68 4.02 11.37
N ALA A 229 0.40 4.22 11.05
CA ALA A 229 -0.13 5.44 10.45
C ALA A 229 -1.54 5.75 10.96
N PRO A 230 -1.73 5.93 12.28
CA PRO A 230 -3.02 6.29 12.83
C PRO A 230 -3.47 7.67 12.37
N ILE A 231 -4.78 7.88 12.30
CA ILE A 231 -5.39 9.18 12.02
C ILE A 231 -5.86 9.75 13.36
N ILE A 232 -5.21 10.80 13.80
CA ILE A 232 -5.55 11.55 15.02
C ILE A 232 -6.37 12.74 14.59
N THR A 233 -7.53 12.94 15.23
CA THR A 233 -8.41 14.07 14.93
C THR A 233 -8.81 14.79 16.21
N ALA A 234 -9.09 16.09 16.08
CA ALA A 234 -9.76 16.84 17.13
C ALA A 234 -10.86 17.72 16.54
N ASN A 235 -12.04 17.69 17.16
CA ASN A 235 -13.11 18.65 16.93
C ASN A 235 -13.03 19.73 18.03
N TRP A 236 -12.50 20.89 17.69
CA TRP A 236 -12.35 21.99 18.65
C TRP A 236 -13.67 22.59 19.11
N LYS A 237 -14.77 22.33 18.40
CA LYS A 237 -16.13 22.73 18.76
C LYS A 237 -16.78 21.85 19.82
N ALA A 238 -16.27 20.61 19.98
CA ALA A 238 -16.76 19.70 20.99
C ALA A 238 -16.31 20.10 22.40
N GLU A 239 -16.99 19.62 23.42
CA GLU A 239 -16.59 19.76 24.81
C GLU A 239 -15.19 19.19 25.06
N ALA A 240 -14.49 19.71 26.06
CA ALA A 240 -13.06 19.40 26.29
C ALA A 240 -12.77 17.88 26.38
N GLY A 241 -13.64 17.10 27.01
CA GLY A 241 -13.51 15.64 27.14
C GLY A 241 -13.84 14.85 25.86
N SER A 242 -14.50 15.49 24.88
CA SER A 242 -14.98 14.82 23.65
C SER A 242 -14.28 15.29 22.38
N ARG A 243 -13.20 16.06 22.49
CA ARG A 243 -12.53 16.66 21.32
C ARG A 243 -11.70 15.69 20.52
N TRP A 244 -10.99 14.79 21.20
CA TRP A 244 -9.92 14.01 20.58
C TRP A 244 -10.33 12.59 20.25
N VAL A 245 -9.87 12.12 19.08
CA VAL A 245 -9.82 10.71 18.72
C VAL A 245 -8.36 10.36 18.44
N VAL A 246 -7.76 9.49 19.29
CA VAL A 246 -6.35 9.12 19.21
C VAL A 246 -6.22 7.61 19.11
N PRO A 247 -6.16 7.06 17.89
CA PRO A 247 -5.89 5.65 17.68
C PRO A 247 -4.40 5.32 17.80
N PHE A 248 -4.12 4.06 18.16
CA PHE A 248 -2.77 3.49 18.24
C PHE A 248 -2.77 2.09 17.66
N GLY A 249 -1.84 1.78 16.77
CA GLY A 249 -1.77 0.47 16.12
C GLY A 249 -0.92 0.46 14.87
N GLY A 250 -1.13 -0.54 14.02
CA GLY A 250 -0.33 -0.68 12.82
C GLY A 250 -0.93 -1.60 11.77
N THR A 251 -0.26 -1.64 10.63
CA THR A 251 -0.62 -2.45 9.47
C THR A 251 0.58 -3.22 8.95
N VAL A 252 0.33 -4.34 8.30
CA VAL A 252 1.27 -5.02 7.43
C VAL A 252 0.87 -4.76 5.98
N GLY A 253 1.85 -4.47 5.14
CA GLY A 253 1.60 -4.23 3.74
C GLY A 253 2.63 -4.88 2.83
N LYS A 254 2.27 -4.96 1.55
CA LYS A 254 3.12 -5.50 0.50
C LYS A 254 2.93 -4.73 -0.79
N ILE A 255 4.03 -4.51 -1.52
CA ILE A 255 3.98 -4.03 -2.90
C ILE A 255 4.24 -5.19 -3.84
N PHE A 256 3.39 -5.31 -4.84
CA PHE A 256 3.45 -6.33 -5.87
C PHE A 256 2.92 -5.76 -7.20
N ARG A 257 2.99 -6.55 -8.27
CA ARG A 257 2.49 -6.15 -9.58
C ARG A 257 1.41 -7.10 -10.06
N ILE A 258 0.39 -6.54 -10.72
CA ILE A 258 -0.54 -7.30 -11.56
C ILE A 258 -0.28 -6.87 -13.00
N GLY A 259 0.37 -7.73 -13.76
CA GLY A 259 0.94 -7.36 -15.07
C GLY A 259 1.94 -6.21 -14.92
N LYS A 260 1.70 -5.08 -15.60
CA LYS A 260 2.56 -3.89 -15.52
C LYS A 260 2.17 -2.89 -14.41
N LEU A 261 1.04 -3.09 -13.76
CA LEU A 261 0.50 -2.17 -12.75
C LEU A 261 1.05 -2.52 -11.36
N PRO A 262 1.84 -1.64 -10.74
CA PRO A 262 2.23 -1.81 -9.35
C PRO A 262 1.06 -1.51 -8.41
N ILE A 263 0.92 -2.34 -7.39
CA ILE A 263 -0.13 -2.23 -6.38
C ILE A 263 0.52 -2.28 -5.00
N ASN A 264 0.05 -1.42 -4.11
CA ASN A 264 0.36 -1.45 -2.70
C ASN A 264 -0.91 -1.87 -1.93
N ALA A 265 -0.86 -3.00 -1.23
CA ALA A 265 -1.94 -3.47 -0.38
C ALA A 265 -1.49 -3.52 1.07
N GLN A 266 -2.38 -3.13 1.99
CA GLN A 266 -2.12 -3.21 3.44
C GLN A 266 -3.40 -3.52 4.22
N ILE A 267 -3.20 -4.16 5.37
CA ILE A 267 -4.26 -4.45 6.34
C ILE A 267 -3.71 -4.34 7.76
N GLY A 268 -4.54 -3.92 8.71
CA GLY A 268 -4.16 -3.86 10.11
C GLY A 268 -5.24 -3.32 11.02
N GLY A 269 -4.88 -3.03 12.26
CA GLY A 269 -5.81 -2.59 13.30
C GLY A 269 -5.22 -1.52 14.21
N PHE A 270 -6.12 -0.76 14.83
CA PHE A 270 -5.82 0.35 15.72
C PHE A 270 -6.77 0.31 16.93
N TYR A 271 -6.22 0.37 18.12
CA TYR A 271 -6.97 0.62 19.34
C TYR A 271 -7.15 2.13 19.51
N VAL A 272 -8.34 2.58 19.88
CA VAL A 272 -8.64 4.01 20.08
C VAL A 272 -8.43 4.35 21.56
N ALA A 273 -7.25 4.90 21.86
CA ALA A 273 -6.84 5.17 23.25
C ALA A 273 -7.54 6.39 23.88
N VAL A 274 -7.84 7.40 23.05
CA VAL A 274 -8.62 8.58 23.47
C VAL A 274 -9.79 8.73 22.49
N LYS A 275 -10.98 8.90 23.00
CA LYS A 275 -12.21 9.00 22.23
C LYS A 275 -13.28 9.76 23.00
N PRO A 276 -14.27 10.36 22.32
CA PRO A 276 -15.51 10.81 22.95
C PRO A 276 -16.25 9.66 23.65
N GLU A 277 -17.10 10.00 24.59
CA GLU A 277 -18.05 9.03 25.18
C GLU A 277 -18.89 8.38 24.07
N GLY A 278 -19.08 7.07 24.15
CA GLY A 278 -19.73 6.29 23.09
C GLY A 278 -18.93 6.16 21.78
N GLY A 279 -17.72 6.70 21.69
CA GLY A 279 -16.87 6.57 20.51
C GLY A 279 -16.29 5.16 20.34
N ALA A 280 -15.81 4.85 19.13
CA ALA A 280 -15.29 3.53 18.79
C ALA A 280 -14.14 3.06 19.70
N ASN A 281 -14.11 1.77 20.02
CA ASN A 281 -13.07 1.14 20.84
C ASN A 281 -11.82 0.82 20.02
N TRP A 282 -12.01 0.37 18.78
CA TRP A 282 -10.93 0.00 17.89
C TRP A 282 -11.35 0.10 16.42
N GLN A 283 -10.37 0.03 15.54
CA GLN A 283 -10.59 0.16 14.09
C GLN A 283 -9.78 -0.89 13.34
N THR A 284 -10.32 -1.39 12.24
CA THR A 284 -9.54 -2.08 11.20
C THR A 284 -9.35 -1.17 10.01
N ARG A 285 -8.22 -1.35 9.33
CA ARG A 285 -7.91 -0.69 8.07
C ARG A 285 -7.53 -1.71 7.01
N ALA A 286 -8.15 -1.62 5.84
CA ALA A 286 -7.72 -2.28 4.62
C ALA A 286 -7.51 -1.22 3.53
N GLN A 287 -6.41 -1.33 2.76
CA GLN A 287 -6.15 -0.40 1.67
C GLN A 287 -5.55 -1.13 0.48
N ILE A 288 -6.00 -0.72 -0.71
CA ILE A 288 -5.38 -1.02 -1.99
C ILE A 288 -5.04 0.30 -2.65
N GLN A 289 -3.79 0.47 -3.10
CA GLN A 289 -3.33 1.68 -3.77
C GLN A 289 -2.77 1.31 -5.14
N PHE A 290 -3.35 1.87 -6.18
CA PHE A 290 -2.87 1.77 -7.55
C PHE A 290 -1.81 2.82 -7.80
N LEU A 291 -0.67 2.43 -8.39
CA LEU A 291 0.49 3.28 -8.61
C LEU A 291 0.72 3.44 -10.11
N PHE A 292 0.85 4.69 -10.56
CA PHE A 292 1.08 5.03 -11.96
C PHE A 292 2.40 5.81 -12.09
N PRO A 293 3.56 5.12 -12.13
CA PRO A 293 4.85 5.77 -12.28
C PRO A 293 4.89 6.57 -13.59
N LYS A 294 5.38 7.81 -13.54
CA LYS A 294 5.68 8.57 -14.75
C LYS A 294 6.81 7.85 -15.49
N LYS A 295 6.63 7.70 -16.81
CA LYS A 295 7.68 7.21 -17.71
C LYS A 295 8.79 8.23 -17.83
#